data_8c928502dafa6eb1bd6de8137d266f77
#
_entry.id   8c928502dafa6eb1bd6de8137d266f77
#
_cell.length_a   1.000
_cell.length_b   1.000
_cell.length_c   1.000
_cell.angle_alpha   90.00
_cell.angle_beta   90.00
_cell.angle_gamma   90.00
#
_symmetry.space_group_name_H-M   'P 1'
#
loop_
_entity.id
_entity.type
_entity.pdbx_description
1 polymer ?
#
loop_
_entity_poly.entity_id
_entity_poly.type
_entity_poly.pdbx_seq_one_letter_code
_entity_poly.pdbx_strand_id
1 'polypeptide(L)'
;MHKDGRWAREILQLQKPEGHWGYFHTLSETKKFPVTTEQALRRLEILGYTLEDEPIARAVVYMLDCLEHRREIPDRREKLHDWDVFTDLMLAAWIRRFTGDCPAANRVAERWAGVITKTFATGEYDSAAYIRSYENTFGLKPAGGRLTDFVSFYQISLLIDALDEKTERAMVTYVLNHEAGIYNLYEKILNRLPESFASREANRYLSAVELLAEYRSGRESLHFVADWLEEQQNDRGIAGL
;
A
#
# COMPACT_ATOMS: atom_id res chain seq x y z
N MET A 1 21.34 -13.84 -6.88
CA MET A 1 20.42 -12.88 -6.22
C MET A 1 19.66 -12.09 -7.29
N HIS A 2 18.39 -11.79 -7.11
CA HIS A 2 17.58 -11.07 -8.12
C HIS A 2 18.00 -9.61 -8.27
N LYS A 3 18.66 -9.03 -7.26
CA LYS A 3 19.20 -7.65 -7.28
C LYS A 3 20.17 -7.38 -8.45
N ASP A 4 20.95 -8.35 -8.89
CA ASP A 4 21.94 -8.19 -9.98
C ASP A 4 21.35 -8.54 -11.36
N GLY A 5 20.06 -8.84 -11.40
CA GLY A 5 19.38 -9.24 -12.62
C GLY A 5 19.20 -8.10 -13.63
N ARG A 6 18.90 -8.46 -14.88
CA ARG A 6 18.62 -7.50 -15.95
C ARG A 6 17.51 -6.52 -15.57
N TRP A 7 16.43 -7.00 -14.99
CA TRP A 7 15.26 -6.20 -14.59
C TRP A 7 15.61 -5.11 -13.56
N ALA A 8 16.42 -5.46 -12.56
CA ALA A 8 16.88 -4.47 -11.58
C ALA A 8 17.70 -3.38 -12.26
N ARG A 9 18.68 -3.75 -13.09
CA ARG A 9 19.54 -2.80 -13.80
C ARG A 9 18.75 -1.85 -14.70
N GLU A 10 17.75 -2.36 -15.44
CA GLU A 10 16.88 -1.53 -16.28
C GLU A 10 16.10 -0.49 -15.47
N ILE A 11 15.59 -0.86 -14.28
CA ILE A 11 14.89 0.09 -13.40
C ILE A 11 15.87 1.11 -12.83
N LEU A 12 17.03 0.67 -12.33
CA LEU A 12 18.02 1.54 -11.69
C LEU A 12 18.58 2.60 -12.66
N GLN A 13 18.80 2.25 -13.92
CA GLN A 13 19.28 3.18 -14.95
C GLN A 13 18.30 4.33 -15.23
N LEU A 14 17.04 4.18 -14.89
CA LEU A 14 16.01 5.21 -15.08
C LEU A 14 15.89 6.16 -13.88
N GLN A 15 16.55 5.86 -12.75
CA GLN A 15 16.50 6.71 -11.57
C GLN A 15 17.15 8.07 -11.84
N LYS A 16 16.46 9.14 -11.46
CA LYS A 16 16.96 10.50 -11.55
C LYS A 16 17.97 10.79 -10.43
N PRO A 17 18.87 11.75 -10.61
CA PRO A 17 19.84 12.13 -9.56
C PRO A 17 19.17 12.48 -8.23
N GLU A 18 17.96 13.04 -8.27
CA GLU A 18 17.18 13.42 -7.10
C GLU A 18 16.57 12.22 -6.34
N GLY A 19 16.62 11.00 -6.89
CA GLY A 19 16.16 9.76 -6.26
C GLY A 19 14.83 9.22 -6.76
N HIS A 20 14.10 9.93 -7.65
CA HIS A 20 12.82 9.49 -8.21
C HIS A 20 12.97 8.92 -9.63
N TRP A 21 11.87 8.35 -10.21
CA TRP A 21 11.84 7.79 -11.58
C TRP A 21 10.93 8.57 -12.54
N GLY A 22 10.63 9.82 -12.25
CA GLY A 22 9.69 10.65 -13.01
C GLY A 22 8.45 10.94 -12.19
N TYR A 23 7.25 10.79 -12.75
CA TYR A 23 6.02 10.90 -11.97
C TYR A 23 6.04 9.93 -10.79
N PHE A 24 5.35 10.29 -9.72
CA PHE A 24 5.33 9.47 -8.53
C PHE A 24 4.25 8.39 -8.62
N HIS A 25 2.99 8.79 -8.81
CA HIS A 25 1.85 7.92 -8.70
C HIS A 25 1.76 6.87 -9.83
N THR A 26 1.42 5.64 -9.49
CA THR A 26 1.33 4.50 -10.43
C THR A 26 0.42 4.76 -11.64
N LEU A 27 -0.67 5.52 -11.47
CA LEU A 27 -1.62 5.83 -12.53
C LEU A 27 -1.28 7.09 -13.33
N SER A 28 -0.20 7.79 -12.98
CA SER A 28 0.25 8.95 -13.75
C SER A 28 0.68 8.56 -15.16
N GLU A 29 0.56 9.50 -16.09
CA GLU A 29 0.86 9.27 -17.50
C GLU A 29 2.33 8.92 -17.72
N THR A 30 2.61 7.75 -18.32
CA THR A 30 3.98 7.25 -18.53
C THR A 30 4.56 7.57 -19.91
N LYS A 31 3.88 8.34 -20.78
CA LYS A 31 4.41 8.71 -22.10
C LYS A 31 5.75 9.43 -22.04
N LYS A 32 5.97 10.24 -21.01
CA LYS A 32 7.21 10.99 -20.80
C LYS A 32 8.27 10.20 -20.06
N PHE A 33 7.84 9.30 -19.16
CA PHE A 33 8.71 8.49 -18.32
C PHE A 33 8.28 7.02 -18.41
N PRO A 34 9.19 6.08 -18.68
CA PRO A 34 8.84 4.67 -18.92
C PRO A 34 8.35 3.94 -17.66
N VAL A 35 8.59 4.50 -16.48
CA VAL A 35 8.18 3.96 -15.19
C VAL A 35 7.92 5.11 -14.21
N THR A 36 6.93 4.97 -13.33
CA THR A 36 6.73 5.90 -12.22
C THR A 36 7.57 5.50 -11.02
N THR A 37 7.77 6.43 -10.09
CA THR A 37 8.54 6.16 -8.86
C THR A 37 7.93 5.01 -8.07
N GLU A 38 6.64 5.00 -7.91
CA GLU A 38 5.91 3.94 -7.22
C GLU A 38 6.02 2.58 -7.91
N GLN A 39 5.94 2.53 -9.23
CA GLN A 39 6.16 1.30 -10.00
C GLN A 39 7.59 0.77 -9.84
N ALA A 40 8.57 1.67 -9.82
CA ALA A 40 9.97 1.31 -9.59
C ALA A 40 10.17 0.75 -8.18
N LEU A 41 9.64 1.44 -7.15
CA LEU A 41 9.75 1.01 -5.75
C LEU A 41 9.14 -0.38 -5.54
N ARG A 42 7.91 -0.64 -6.03
CA ARG A 42 7.29 -1.97 -5.96
C ARG A 42 8.14 -3.06 -6.59
N ARG A 43 8.67 -2.82 -7.78
CA ARG A 43 9.48 -3.81 -8.49
C ARG A 43 10.80 -4.07 -7.78
N LEU A 44 11.45 -3.02 -7.27
CA LEU A 44 12.71 -3.15 -6.54
C LEU A 44 12.49 -3.85 -5.20
N GLU A 45 11.41 -3.59 -4.50
CA GLU A 45 11.02 -4.31 -3.28
C GLU A 45 10.87 -5.82 -3.53
N ILE A 46 10.12 -6.22 -4.57
CA ILE A 46 9.97 -7.64 -4.98
C ILE A 46 11.34 -8.26 -5.32
N LEU A 47 12.27 -7.48 -5.88
CA LEU A 47 13.63 -7.93 -6.17
C LEU A 47 14.53 -7.97 -4.94
N GLY A 48 14.02 -7.63 -3.76
CA GLY A 48 14.70 -7.69 -2.48
C GLY A 48 15.53 -6.44 -2.13
N TYR A 49 15.28 -5.30 -2.78
CA TYR A 49 15.91 -4.03 -2.41
C TYR A 49 15.32 -3.49 -1.12
N THR A 50 16.17 -2.94 -0.27
CA THR A 50 15.84 -2.42 1.06
C THR A 50 16.44 -1.02 1.23
N LEU A 51 16.20 -0.39 2.38
CA LEU A 51 16.79 0.91 2.73
C LEU A 51 18.34 0.90 2.71
N GLU A 52 18.97 -0.26 2.88
CA GLU A 52 20.44 -0.41 2.82
C GLU A 52 20.98 -0.23 1.38
N ASP A 53 20.13 -0.38 0.37
CA ASP A 53 20.51 -0.18 -1.02
C ASP A 53 20.41 1.30 -1.37
N GLU A 54 21.49 1.87 -1.87
CA GLU A 54 21.62 3.30 -2.20
C GLU A 54 20.47 3.86 -3.06
N PRO A 55 19.93 3.17 -4.08
CA PRO A 55 18.80 3.68 -4.86
C PRO A 55 17.53 3.86 -4.02
N ILE A 56 17.26 2.97 -3.07
CA ILE A 56 16.11 3.08 -2.15
C ILE A 56 16.35 4.19 -1.15
N ALA A 57 17.56 4.28 -0.56
CA ALA A 57 17.91 5.35 0.37
C ALA A 57 17.71 6.74 -0.28
N ARG A 58 18.14 6.94 -1.52
CA ARG A 58 17.91 8.19 -2.26
C ARG A 58 16.42 8.46 -2.50
N ALA A 59 15.65 7.42 -2.84
CA ALA A 59 14.21 7.56 -3.04
C ALA A 59 13.50 7.94 -1.73
N VAL A 60 13.90 7.37 -0.60
CA VAL A 60 13.35 7.72 0.72
C VAL A 60 13.68 9.18 1.07
N VAL A 61 14.91 9.64 0.83
CA VAL A 61 15.27 11.06 1.04
C VAL A 61 14.40 11.98 0.16
N TYR A 62 14.22 11.65 -1.12
CA TYR A 62 13.34 12.40 -2.00
C TYR A 62 11.90 12.45 -1.50
N MET A 63 11.34 11.31 -1.07
CA MET A 63 9.98 11.21 -0.53
C MET A 63 9.83 12.02 0.76
N LEU A 64 10.84 12.02 1.63
CA LEU A 64 10.86 12.84 2.84
C LEU A 64 10.86 14.33 2.53
N ASP A 65 11.66 14.77 1.55
CA ASP A 65 11.65 16.16 1.11
C ASP A 65 10.28 16.59 0.59
N CYS A 66 9.58 15.69 -0.11
CA CYS A 66 8.22 15.96 -0.58
C CYS A 66 7.21 15.98 0.58
N LEU A 67 7.28 15.03 1.51
CA LEU A 67 6.37 14.94 2.67
C LEU A 67 6.52 16.14 3.62
N GLU A 68 7.71 16.68 3.73
CA GLU A 68 8.00 17.88 4.54
C GLU A 68 7.89 19.19 3.73
N HIS A 69 7.28 19.12 2.55
CA HIS A 69 7.01 20.27 1.66
C HIS A 69 8.25 21.08 1.24
N ARG A 70 9.44 20.48 1.31
CA ARG A 70 10.66 21.07 0.74
C ARG A 70 10.74 20.92 -0.78
N ARG A 71 9.95 20.00 -1.31
CA ARG A 71 9.86 19.68 -2.75
C ARG A 71 8.44 19.21 -3.08
N GLU A 72 8.04 19.36 -4.34
CA GLU A 72 6.78 18.81 -4.86
C GLU A 72 7.05 17.56 -5.71
N ILE A 73 6.09 16.62 -5.71
CA ILE A 73 6.10 15.53 -6.69
C ILE A 73 5.75 16.10 -8.07
N PRO A 74 6.27 15.53 -9.17
CA PRO A 74 6.05 16.06 -10.52
C PRO A 74 4.69 15.72 -11.12
N ASP A 75 3.81 15.09 -10.35
CA ASP A 75 2.50 14.64 -10.77
C ASP A 75 1.53 15.82 -10.89
N ARG A 76 0.58 15.68 -11.81
CA ARG A 76 -0.48 16.66 -11.94
C ARG A 76 -1.49 16.49 -10.81
N ARG A 77 -1.84 17.57 -10.12
CA ARG A 77 -2.91 17.55 -9.10
C ARG A 77 -4.19 16.96 -9.66
N GLU A 78 -4.70 15.94 -9.01
CA GLU A 78 -5.93 15.28 -9.37
C GLU A 78 -7.12 15.96 -8.68
N LYS A 79 -8.23 16.12 -9.41
CA LYS A 79 -9.45 16.75 -8.88
C LYS A 79 -10.31 15.80 -8.02
N LEU A 80 -10.05 14.49 -8.14
CA LEU A 80 -10.84 13.44 -7.46
C LEU A 80 -10.42 13.20 -6.01
N HIS A 81 -9.26 13.73 -5.62
CA HIS A 81 -8.72 13.60 -4.29
C HIS A 81 -8.58 14.97 -3.64
N ASP A 82 -8.63 15.03 -2.30
CA ASP A 82 -7.86 16.05 -1.64
C ASP A 82 -6.38 15.75 -1.88
N TRP A 83 -5.78 16.55 -2.75
CA TRP A 83 -4.45 16.27 -3.26
C TRP A 83 -3.40 16.25 -2.16
N ASP A 84 -3.49 17.14 -1.18
CA ASP A 84 -2.48 17.27 -0.15
C ASP A 84 -2.59 16.08 0.84
N VAL A 85 -3.82 15.74 1.27
CA VAL A 85 -4.05 14.54 2.12
C VAL A 85 -3.65 13.25 1.39
N PHE A 86 -3.98 13.16 0.10
CA PHE A 86 -3.64 11.99 -0.71
C PHE A 86 -2.11 11.86 -0.92
N THR A 87 -1.44 12.98 -1.18
CA THR A 87 0.02 12.98 -1.39
C THR A 87 0.77 12.61 -0.11
N ASP A 88 0.38 13.20 1.03
CA ASP A 88 0.95 12.87 2.33
C ASP A 88 0.76 11.37 2.66
N LEU A 89 -0.45 10.85 2.44
CA LEU A 89 -0.77 9.45 2.64
C LEU A 89 0.11 8.53 1.78
N MET A 90 0.20 8.81 0.49
CA MET A 90 0.95 8.02 -0.47
C MET A 90 2.45 8.01 -0.15
N LEU A 91 3.02 9.19 0.12
CA LEU A 91 4.44 9.32 0.50
C LEU A 91 4.74 8.63 1.82
N ALA A 92 3.92 8.86 2.85
CA ALA A 92 4.12 8.26 4.17
C ALA A 92 4.00 6.74 4.13
N ALA A 93 3.07 6.18 3.34
CA ALA A 93 2.93 4.74 3.17
C ALA A 93 4.23 4.12 2.60
N TRP A 94 4.79 4.70 1.55
CA TRP A 94 6.04 4.21 0.97
C TRP A 94 7.26 4.43 1.85
N ILE A 95 7.35 5.56 2.56
CA ILE A 95 8.44 5.81 3.51
C ILE A 95 8.42 4.75 4.61
N ARG A 96 7.28 4.53 5.26
CA ARG A 96 7.16 3.53 6.35
C ARG A 96 7.48 2.12 5.87
N ARG A 97 7.09 1.77 4.65
CA ARG A 97 7.34 0.47 4.06
C ARG A 97 8.85 0.13 3.97
N PHE A 98 9.70 1.12 3.74
CA PHE A 98 11.15 0.92 3.67
C PHE A 98 11.88 1.22 4.98
N THR A 99 11.36 2.12 5.82
CA THR A 99 12.06 2.55 7.03
C THR A 99 11.56 1.86 8.31
N GLY A 100 10.32 1.36 8.30
CA GLY A 100 9.62 0.87 9.49
C GLY A 100 9.27 1.99 10.47
N ASP A 101 10.24 2.82 10.83
CA ASP A 101 10.10 3.94 11.78
C ASP A 101 10.68 5.24 11.19
N CYS A 102 9.80 6.21 10.96
CA CYS A 102 10.16 7.54 10.48
C CYS A 102 9.22 8.59 11.09
N PRO A 103 9.71 9.53 11.91
CA PRO A 103 8.84 10.47 12.63
C PRO A 103 7.90 11.28 11.74
N ALA A 104 8.32 11.69 10.54
CA ALA A 104 7.48 12.45 9.62
C ALA A 104 6.32 11.58 9.09
N ALA A 105 6.61 10.36 8.65
CA ALA A 105 5.61 9.43 8.15
C ALA A 105 4.72 8.88 9.29
N ASN A 106 5.27 8.69 10.49
CA ASN A 106 4.50 8.27 11.66
C ASN A 106 3.43 9.28 12.05
N ARG A 107 3.71 10.59 11.97
CA ARG A 107 2.67 11.62 12.21
C ARG A 107 1.47 11.49 11.25
N VAL A 108 1.71 11.11 10.00
CA VAL A 108 0.63 10.83 9.05
C VAL A 108 -0.12 9.55 9.44
N ALA A 109 0.62 8.49 9.80
CA ALA A 109 0.04 7.23 10.26
C ALA A 109 -0.83 7.42 11.52
N GLU A 110 -0.39 8.19 12.50
CA GLU A 110 -1.15 8.52 13.72
C GLU A 110 -2.46 9.24 13.42
N ARG A 111 -2.45 10.19 12.50
CA ARG A 111 -3.68 10.88 12.07
C ARG A 111 -4.69 9.91 11.47
N TRP A 112 -4.23 9.04 10.57
CA TRP A 112 -5.05 8.01 9.95
C TRP A 112 -5.50 6.94 10.94
N ALA A 113 -4.63 6.50 11.84
CA ALA A 113 -4.97 5.57 12.92
C ALA A 113 -6.08 6.13 13.81
N GLY A 114 -6.02 7.43 14.14
CA GLY A 114 -7.09 8.11 14.87
C GLY A 114 -8.44 8.12 14.14
N VAL A 115 -8.44 8.26 12.81
CA VAL A 115 -9.67 8.13 12.00
C VAL A 115 -10.21 6.71 12.06
N ILE A 116 -9.35 5.70 11.85
CA ILE A 116 -9.75 4.29 11.81
C ILE A 116 -10.22 3.80 13.19
N THR A 117 -9.54 4.17 14.27
CA THR A 117 -9.96 3.81 15.63
C THR A 117 -11.37 4.31 15.94
N LYS A 118 -11.71 5.53 15.54
CA LYS A 118 -13.07 6.07 15.71
C LYS A 118 -14.09 5.40 14.81
N THR A 119 -13.68 5.02 13.61
CA THR A 119 -14.52 4.30 12.64
C THR A 119 -14.94 2.93 13.15
N PHE A 120 -14.04 2.25 13.86
CA PHE A 120 -14.27 0.91 14.41
C PHE A 120 -14.53 0.89 15.93
N ALA A 121 -14.94 2.00 16.54
CA ALA A 121 -15.13 2.10 17.98
C ALA A 121 -16.09 1.03 18.55
N THR A 122 -17.10 0.62 17.78
CA THR A 122 -18.06 -0.44 18.13
C THR A 122 -17.56 -1.86 17.82
N GLY A 123 -16.46 -2.00 17.10
CA GLY A 123 -15.95 -3.27 16.56
C GLY A 123 -16.40 -3.56 15.13
N GLU A 124 -17.27 -2.73 14.57
CA GLU A 124 -17.76 -2.82 13.18
C GLU A 124 -17.52 -1.49 12.46
N TYR A 125 -17.47 -1.54 11.13
CA TYR A 125 -17.30 -0.34 10.29
C TYR A 125 -18.53 0.56 10.36
N ASP A 126 -18.34 1.79 10.83
CA ASP A 126 -19.34 2.87 10.82
C ASP A 126 -18.94 3.94 9.79
N SER A 127 -19.63 3.97 8.65
CA SER A 127 -19.36 4.94 7.58
C SER A 127 -19.60 6.38 8.02
N ALA A 128 -20.58 6.63 8.88
CA ALA A 128 -20.85 7.97 9.40
C ALA A 128 -19.76 8.42 10.38
N ALA A 129 -19.24 7.51 11.20
CA ALA A 129 -18.09 7.78 12.08
C ALA A 129 -16.83 8.02 11.25
N TYR A 130 -16.62 7.26 10.16
CA TYR A 130 -15.51 7.47 9.24
C TYR A 130 -15.52 8.89 8.65
N ILE A 131 -16.65 9.31 8.05
CA ILE A 131 -16.80 10.63 7.44
C ILE A 131 -16.56 11.74 8.47
N ARG A 132 -17.19 11.65 9.66
CA ARG A 132 -17.00 12.64 10.75
C ARG A 132 -15.55 12.70 11.22
N SER A 133 -14.91 11.55 11.40
CA SER A 133 -13.54 11.48 11.89
C SER A 133 -12.55 12.01 10.86
N TYR A 134 -12.77 11.68 9.58
CA TYR A 134 -11.99 12.20 8.47
C TYR A 134 -12.10 13.74 8.39
N GLU A 135 -13.33 14.28 8.41
CA GLU A 135 -13.59 15.72 8.36
C GLU A 135 -12.94 16.45 9.55
N ASN A 136 -13.05 15.90 10.75
CA ASN A 136 -12.42 16.48 11.94
C ASN A 136 -10.88 16.45 11.89
N THR A 137 -10.29 15.45 11.22
CA THR A 137 -8.84 15.25 11.17
C THR A 137 -8.18 16.03 10.04
N PHE A 138 -8.85 16.11 8.88
CA PHE A 138 -8.28 16.71 7.66
C PHE A 138 -8.93 18.03 7.25
N GLY A 139 -10.04 18.43 7.89
CA GLY A 139 -10.75 19.69 7.61
C GLY A 139 -11.64 19.65 6.36
N LEU A 140 -11.88 18.47 5.78
CA LEU A 140 -12.66 18.29 4.56
C LEU A 140 -13.29 16.90 4.55
N LYS A 141 -14.34 16.71 3.74
CA LYS A 141 -14.98 15.40 3.58
C LYS A 141 -14.14 14.49 2.67
N PRO A 142 -14.17 13.15 2.90
CA PRO A 142 -13.52 12.23 2.00
C PRO A 142 -14.10 12.38 0.58
N ALA A 143 -13.23 12.21 -0.42
CA ALA A 143 -13.64 12.24 -1.82
C ALA A 143 -14.72 11.18 -2.09
N GLY A 144 -15.66 11.48 -2.99
CA GLY A 144 -16.73 10.55 -3.35
C GLY A 144 -16.29 9.44 -4.29
N GLY A 145 -17.22 8.56 -4.65
CA GLY A 145 -16.98 7.45 -5.58
C GLY A 145 -16.29 6.25 -4.91
N ARG A 146 -15.27 5.68 -5.55
CA ARG A 146 -14.53 4.51 -5.04
C ARG A 146 -13.73 4.78 -3.77
N LEU A 147 -13.56 6.04 -3.40
CA LEU A 147 -12.76 6.48 -2.25
C LEU A 147 -13.62 6.90 -1.06
N THR A 148 -14.85 6.41 -0.99
CA THR A 148 -15.76 6.69 0.12
C THR A 148 -15.36 6.04 1.44
N ASP A 149 -14.43 5.10 1.39
CA ASP A 149 -13.82 4.48 2.56
C ASP A 149 -12.29 4.47 2.48
N PHE A 150 -11.66 3.83 3.46
CA PHE A 150 -10.21 3.77 3.59
C PHE A 150 -9.57 2.55 2.90
N VAL A 151 -10.35 1.67 2.24
CA VAL A 151 -9.82 0.37 1.76
C VAL A 151 -9.03 0.54 0.46
N SER A 152 -7.83 1.05 0.60
CA SER A 152 -6.86 1.18 -0.49
C SER A 152 -5.47 0.68 -0.06
N PHE A 153 -4.62 0.42 -1.03
CA PHE A 153 -3.23 0.03 -0.78
C PHE A 153 -2.52 0.99 0.18
N TYR A 154 -2.72 2.29 0.03
CA TYR A 154 -1.97 3.28 0.82
C TYR A 154 -2.36 3.30 2.28
N GLN A 155 -3.68 3.34 2.60
CA GLN A 155 -4.12 3.32 3.98
C GLN A 155 -3.76 2.00 4.65
N ILE A 156 -4.01 0.86 3.98
CA ILE A 156 -3.67 -0.44 4.54
C ILE A 156 -2.15 -0.55 4.78
N SER A 157 -1.31 -0.13 3.83
CA SER A 157 0.14 -0.15 4.01
C SER A 157 0.63 0.81 5.10
N LEU A 158 0.04 2.01 5.19
CA LEU A 158 0.41 3.03 6.18
C LEU A 158 0.12 2.61 7.63
N LEU A 159 -0.97 1.85 7.83
CA LEU A 159 -1.51 1.52 9.16
C LEU A 159 -0.87 0.29 9.82
N ILE A 160 0.04 -0.40 9.13
CA ILE A 160 0.79 -1.52 9.72
C ILE A 160 1.50 -1.02 11.00
N ASP A 161 1.34 -1.75 12.10
CA ASP A 161 1.86 -1.43 13.44
C ASP A 161 1.41 -0.05 14.01
N ALA A 162 0.34 0.55 13.46
CA ALA A 162 -0.16 1.84 13.91
C ALA A 162 -1.49 1.75 14.71
N LEU A 163 -2.10 0.57 14.81
CA LEU A 163 -3.40 0.35 15.43
C LEU A 163 -3.27 -0.49 16.70
N ASP A 164 -4.18 -0.27 17.66
CA ASP A 164 -4.37 -1.23 18.76
C ASP A 164 -4.97 -2.55 18.25
N GLU A 165 -4.78 -3.64 19.00
CA GLU A 165 -5.17 -5.00 18.59
C GLU A 165 -6.66 -5.12 18.26
N LYS A 166 -7.54 -4.44 19.01
CA LYS A 166 -9.00 -4.49 18.79
C LYS A 166 -9.37 -3.82 17.49
N THR A 167 -8.82 -2.63 17.24
CA THR A 167 -9.06 -1.85 16.03
C THR A 167 -8.48 -2.57 14.81
N GLU A 168 -7.25 -3.11 14.93
CA GLU A 168 -6.60 -3.89 13.88
C GLU A 168 -7.45 -5.08 13.45
N ARG A 169 -7.91 -5.89 14.42
CA ARG A 169 -8.77 -7.07 14.16
C ARG A 169 -10.06 -6.70 13.45
N ALA A 170 -10.75 -5.65 13.91
CA ALA A 170 -11.96 -5.17 13.28
C ALA A 170 -11.74 -4.68 11.85
N MET A 171 -10.68 -3.91 11.64
CA MET A 171 -10.28 -3.41 10.32
C MET A 171 -9.93 -4.56 9.37
N VAL A 172 -9.09 -5.50 9.78
CA VAL A 172 -8.69 -6.64 8.94
C VAL A 172 -9.91 -7.49 8.57
N THR A 173 -10.80 -7.75 9.54
CA THR A 173 -12.06 -8.47 9.27
C THR A 173 -12.90 -7.74 8.23
N TYR A 174 -13.02 -6.42 8.34
CA TYR A 174 -13.76 -5.61 7.37
C TYR A 174 -13.12 -5.69 5.97
N VAL A 175 -11.80 -5.51 5.88
CA VAL A 175 -11.06 -5.54 4.59
C VAL A 175 -11.17 -6.90 3.91
N LEU A 176 -11.08 -8.00 4.64
CA LEU A 176 -11.24 -9.36 4.10
C LEU A 176 -12.63 -9.59 3.48
N ASN A 177 -13.66 -8.98 4.06
CA ASN A 177 -15.05 -9.13 3.62
C ASN A 177 -15.54 -7.97 2.73
N HIS A 178 -14.65 -7.03 2.40
CA HIS A 178 -14.99 -5.89 1.57
C HIS A 178 -15.20 -6.32 0.11
N GLU A 179 -16.40 -6.16 -0.43
CA GLU A 179 -16.76 -6.67 -1.76
C GLU A 179 -15.93 -6.06 -2.89
N ALA A 180 -15.55 -4.78 -2.79
CA ALA A 180 -14.70 -4.11 -3.75
C ALA A 180 -13.20 -4.41 -3.58
N GLY A 181 -12.82 -5.20 -2.56
CA GLY A 181 -11.43 -5.51 -2.27
C GLY A 181 -10.58 -4.30 -1.89
N ILE A 182 -9.28 -4.37 -2.13
CA ILE A 182 -8.31 -3.29 -1.85
C ILE A 182 -8.06 -2.50 -3.14
N TYR A 183 -8.48 -1.24 -3.17
CA TYR A 183 -8.27 -0.36 -4.31
C TYR A 183 -6.77 -0.22 -4.64
N ASN A 184 -6.45 -0.18 -5.93
CA ASN A 184 -5.09 -0.19 -6.49
C ASN A 184 -4.25 -1.46 -6.26
N LEU A 185 -4.85 -2.54 -5.73
CA LEU A 185 -4.14 -3.79 -5.51
C LEU A 185 -4.93 -4.99 -6.05
N TYR A 186 -6.04 -5.32 -5.41
CA TYR A 186 -6.95 -6.39 -5.82
C TYR A 186 -8.41 -5.97 -5.55
N GLU A 187 -9.16 -5.71 -6.61
CA GLU A 187 -10.50 -5.10 -6.54
C GLU A 187 -11.61 -6.16 -6.54
N LYS A 188 -11.46 -7.20 -5.72
CA LYS A 188 -12.46 -8.22 -5.44
C LYS A 188 -12.36 -8.64 -3.97
N ILE A 189 -13.40 -9.26 -3.44
CA ILE A 189 -13.44 -9.76 -2.08
C ILE A 189 -12.29 -10.73 -1.79
N LEU A 190 -11.63 -10.56 -0.65
CA LEU A 190 -10.43 -11.31 -0.28
C LEU A 190 -10.71 -12.62 0.46
N ASN A 191 -11.89 -12.78 1.02
CA ASN A 191 -12.29 -14.02 1.68
C ASN A 191 -12.68 -15.16 0.70
N ARG A 192 -12.49 -14.95 -0.60
CA ARG A 192 -12.71 -15.94 -1.66
C ARG A 192 -11.44 -16.15 -2.44
N LEU A 193 -11.07 -17.42 -2.60
CA LEU A 193 -9.89 -17.81 -3.38
C LEU A 193 -10.11 -17.59 -4.88
N PRO A 194 -9.07 -17.24 -5.64
CA PRO A 194 -9.11 -17.24 -7.09
C PRO A 194 -9.39 -18.65 -7.66
N GLU A 195 -10.07 -18.72 -8.79
CA GLU A 195 -10.40 -19.99 -9.45
C GLU A 195 -9.17 -20.77 -9.93
N SER A 196 -8.09 -20.08 -10.27
CA SER A 196 -6.87 -20.68 -10.79
C SER A 196 -5.64 -20.02 -10.20
N PHE A 197 -4.74 -20.85 -9.64
CA PHE A 197 -3.45 -20.41 -9.10
C PHE A 197 -2.55 -19.80 -10.20
N ALA A 198 -2.48 -20.43 -11.38
CA ALA A 198 -1.66 -19.97 -12.49
C ALA A 198 -2.35 -18.84 -13.29
N SER A 199 -2.81 -17.80 -12.62
CA SER A 199 -3.53 -16.68 -13.24
C SER A 199 -2.96 -15.32 -12.81
N ARG A 200 -3.21 -14.29 -13.63
CA ARG A 200 -2.91 -12.90 -13.23
C ARG A 200 -3.76 -12.45 -12.03
N GLU A 201 -4.93 -13.02 -11.88
CA GLU A 201 -5.82 -12.76 -10.76
C GLU A 201 -5.18 -13.27 -9.47
N ALA A 202 -4.69 -14.51 -9.45
CA ALA A 202 -4.01 -15.09 -8.29
C ALA A 202 -2.79 -14.25 -7.88
N ASN A 203 -1.98 -13.77 -8.83
CA ASN A 203 -0.85 -12.90 -8.51
C ASN A 203 -1.27 -11.60 -7.82
N ARG A 204 -2.34 -10.96 -8.27
CA ARG A 204 -2.87 -9.74 -7.62
C ARG A 204 -3.50 -10.04 -6.27
N TYR A 205 -4.21 -11.17 -6.16
CA TYR A 205 -4.77 -11.66 -4.92
C TYR A 205 -3.68 -11.89 -3.88
N LEU A 206 -2.62 -12.61 -4.24
CA LEU A 206 -1.48 -12.89 -3.35
C LEU A 206 -0.80 -11.61 -2.89
N SER A 207 -0.64 -10.60 -3.74
CA SER A 207 -0.10 -9.31 -3.31
C SER A 207 -0.97 -8.61 -2.26
N ALA A 208 -2.30 -8.77 -2.32
CA ALA A 208 -3.20 -8.24 -1.31
C ALA A 208 -3.17 -9.07 -0.02
N VAL A 209 -3.05 -10.38 -0.13
CA VAL A 209 -2.86 -11.31 0.99
C VAL A 209 -1.54 -11.03 1.71
N GLU A 210 -0.43 -10.86 0.98
CA GLU A 210 0.88 -10.50 1.54
C GLU A 210 0.80 -9.22 2.35
N LEU A 211 0.11 -8.19 1.82
CA LEU A 211 -0.09 -6.93 2.55
C LEU A 211 -0.88 -7.13 3.85
N LEU A 212 -1.96 -7.92 3.84
CA LEU A 212 -2.73 -8.20 5.04
C LEU A 212 -1.99 -9.12 6.03
N ALA A 213 -1.10 -9.98 5.55
CA ALA A 213 -0.27 -10.84 6.39
C ALA A 213 0.80 -10.05 7.19
N GLU A 214 1.05 -8.80 6.86
CA GLU A 214 1.88 -7.91 7.68
C GLU A 214 1.20 -7.57 9.01
N TYR A 215 -0.14 -7.59 9.07
CA TYR A 215 -0.91 -7.46 10.31
C TYR A 215 -0.93 -8.78 11.08
N ARG A 216 -0.87 -8.69 12.43
CA ARG A 216 -1.01 -9.87 13.29
C ARG A 216 -2.36 -10.55 13.10
N SER A 217 -3.45 -9.79 13.14
CA SER A 217 -4.81 -10.28 12.91
C SER A 217 -5.00 -10.82 11.49
N GLY A 218 -4.26 -10.28 10.53
CA GLY A 218 -4.24 -10.77 9.15
C GLY A 218 -3.67 -12.19 9.08
N ARG A 219 -2.52 -12.43 9.68
CA ARG A 219 -1.93 -13.79 9.75
C ARG A 219 -2.86 -14.81 10.37
N GLU A 220 -3.55 -14.43 11.46
CA GLU A 220 -4.54 -15.28 12.12
C GLU A 220 -5.75 -15.59 11.21
N SER A 221 -6.15 -14.67 10.35
CA SER A 221 -7.36 -14.78 9.51
C SER A 221 -7.11 -15.42 8.14
N LEU A 222 -5.86 -15.56 7.71
CA LEU A 222 -5.48 -16.01 6.36
C LEU A 222 -5.13 -17.51 6.28
N HIS A 223 -5.47 -18.34 7.27
CA HIS A 223 -5.17 -19.78 7.25
C HIS A 223 -5.71 -20.48 6.00
N PHE A 224 -6.92 -20.16 5.57
CA PHE A 224 -7.53 -20.73 4.37
C PHE A 224 -6.72 -20.47 3.09
N VAL A 225 -5.94 -19.38 3.06
CA VAL A 225 -5.03 -19.09 1.93
C VAL A 225 -3.77 -19.93 2.05
N ALA A 226 -3.26 -20.12 3.26
CA ALA A 226 -2.10 -21.01 3.49
C ALA A 226 -2.44 -22.43 3.07
N ASP A 227 -3.58 -22.97 3.49
CA ASP A 227 -4.07 -24.29 3.10
C ASP A 227 -4.18 -24.39 1.56
N TRP A 228 -4.76 -23.38 0.91
CA TRP A 228 -4.84 -23.34 -0.56
C TRP A 228 -3.49 -23.33 -1.23
N LEU A 229 -2.50 -22.59 -0.69
CA LEU A 229 -1.14 -22.55 -1.24
C LEU A 229 -0.42 -23.91 -1.08
N GLU A 230 -0.64 -24.60 0.03
CA GLU A 230 -0.09 -25.95 0.24
C GLU A 230 -0.66 -26.94 -0.79
N GLU A 231 -1.94 -26.87 -1.09
CA GLU A 231 -2.58 -27.70 -2.13
C GLU A 231 -2.02 -27.44 -3.54
N GLN A 232 -1.47 -26.24 -3.81
CA GLN A 232 -0.88 -25.91 -5.10
C GLN A 232 0.57 -26.38 -5.26
N GLN A 233 1.20 -26.88 -4.21
CA GLN A 233 2.56 -27.41 -4.28
C GLN A 233 2.57 -28.75 -5.00
N ASN A 234 3.54 -28.94 -5.89
CA ASN A 234 3.79 -30.25 -6.49
C ASN A 234 4.64 -31.12 -5.55
N ASP A 235 4.83 -32.39 -5.92
CA ASP A 235 5.63 -33.38 -5.14
C ASP A 235 7.07 -32.93 -4.81
N ARG A 236 7.56 -31.84 -5.40
CA ARG A 236 8.88 -31.24 -5.14
C ARG A 236 8.80 -30.00 -4.26
N GLY A 237 7.64 -29.67 -3.72
CA GLY A 237 7.42 -28.47 -2.91
C GLY A 237 7.46 -27.15 -3.70
N ILE A 238 7.33 -27.21 -5.03
CA ILE A 238 7.31 -26.05 -5.91
C ILE A 238 5.86 -25.81 -6.33
N ALA A 239 5.34 -24.62 -6.06
CA ALA A 239 4.03 -24.24 -6.57
C ALA A 239 4.00 -24.30 -8.11
N GLY A 240 2.96 -24.87 -8.67
CA GLY A 240 2.83 -25.02 -10.13
C GLY A 240 2.93 -23.66 -10.84
N LEU A 241 3.84 -23.56 -11.78
CA LEU A 241 3.99 -22.43 -12.70
C LEU A 241 2.98 -22.54 -13.83
#